data_9852d2fe44cfa9ba8f209ab1267e9fab
#
_entry.id   9852d2fe44cfa9ba8f209ab1267e9fab
#
_cell.length_a   1.000
_cell.length_b   1.000
_cell.length_c   1.000
_cell.angle_alpha   90.00
_cell.angle_beta   90.00
_cell.angle_gamma   90.00
#
_symmetry.space_group_name_H-M   'P 1'
#
loop_
_entity.id
_entity.type
_entity.pdbx_description
1 polymer ?
#
loop_
_entity_poly.entity_id
_entity_poly.type
_entity_poly.pdbx_seq_one_letter_code
_entity_poly.pdbx_strand_id
1 'polypeptide(L)'
;MSSITLRAATSADLDRITEIYADAVTNGTASYELDPPSRIEMGARFDSLVAGGFPYLVAEKDGIVLGYAYAGAFRPRPAYRFVVEDSVYVAPDAKGQGVGLLLMQGLIEAAKAAGFRQIIAVIGDGRPDSASVRLHEKLGFHHSGRLEGSGYKHGRWLDTVFMQLPINGGASVPPDPQSLPERKFRKQK
;
A
#
# COMPACT_ATOMS: atom_id res chain seq x y z
N MET A 1 -24.32 -16.50 1.60
CA MET A 1 -23.51 -15.38 2.18
C MET A 1 -22.71 -14.82 1.00
N SER A 2 -22.80 -13.50 0.77
CA SER A 2 -22.01 -12.86 -0.27
C SER A 2 -20.51 -12.91 0.04
N SER A 3 -19.71 -13.12 -0.99
CA SER A 3 -18.25 -13.15 -0.89
C SER A 3 -17.68 -11.73 -0.92
N ILE A 4 -16.51 -11.53 -0.30
CA ILE A 4 -15.75 -10.29 -0.45
C ILE A 4 -15.18 -10.27 -1.86
N THR A 5 -15.35 -9.16 -2.58
CA THR A 5 -14.85 -8.95 -3.94
C THR A 5 -13.80 -7.84 -3.97
N LEU A 6 -12.84 -7.96 -4.91
CA LEU A 6 -11.86 -6.93 -5.20
C LEU A 6 -12.23 -6.19 -6.49
N ARG A 7 -12.06 -4.88 -6.49
CA ARG A 7 -12.14 -4.04 -7.68
C ARG A 7 -11.21 -2.84 -7.62
N ALA A 8 -11.00 -2.19 -8.74
CA ALA A 8 -10.35 -0.89 -8.75
C ALA A 8 -11.19 0.11 -7.93
N ALA A 9 -10.52 0.96 -7.18
CA ALA A 9 -11.16 2.06 -6.47
C ALA A 9 -11.60 3.15 -7.45
N THR A 10 -12.67 3.84 -7.09
CA THR A 10 -13.20 4.99 -7.83
C THR A 10 -13.34 6.20 -6.92
N SER A 11 -13.61 7.37 -7.47
CA SER A 11 -13.87 8.58 -6.68
C SER A 11 -15.10 8.46 -5.75
N ALA A 12 -16.03 7.55 -6.07
CA ALA A 12 -17.20 7.27 -5.23
C ALA A 12 -16.83 6.57 -3.90
N ASP A 13 -15.67 5.92 -3.83
CA ASP A 13 -15.20 5.22 -2.64
C ASP A 13 -14.48 6.14 -1.64
N LEU A 14 -14.17 7.38 -2.05
CA LEU A 14 -13.27 8.28 -1.29
C LEU A 14 -13.82 8.64 0.09
N ASP A 15 -15.11 8.72 0.29
CA ASP A 15 -15.68 9.03 1.61
C ASP A 15 -15.33 7.89 2.58
N ARG A 16 -15.57 6.63 2.18
CA ARG A 16 -15.26 5.48 3.01
C ARG A 16 -13.76 5.24 3.16
N ILE A 17 -12.97 5.46 2.12
CA ILE A 17 -11.50 5.41 2.17
C ILE A 17 -10.97 6.42 3.18
N THR A 18 -11.51 7.64 3.18
CA THR A 18 -11.11 8.70 4.13
C THR A 18 -11.44 8.33 5.57
N GLU A 19 -12.62 7.76 5.83
CA GLU A 19 -13.01 7.27 7.16
C GLU A 19 -12.06 6.17 7.67
N ILE A 20 -11.76 5.17 6.83
CA ILE A 20 -10.85 4.07 7.19
C ILE A 20 -9.45 4.61 7.49
N TYR A 21 -8.96 5.56 6.69
CA TYR A 21 -7.67 6.17 6.93
C TYR A 21 -7.64 7.03 8.19
N ALA A 22 -8.70 7.80 8.43
CA ALA A 22 -8.82 8.62 9.63
C ALA A 22 -8.75 7.77 10.91
N ASP A 23 -9.42 6.60 10.93
CA ASP A 23 -9.28 5.65 12.06
C ASP A 23 -7.84 5.16 12.22
N ALA A 24 -7.18 4.78 11.12
CA ALA A 24 -5.80 4.32 11.15
C ALA A 24 -4.81 5.40 11.63
N VAL A 25 -5.07 6.66 11.29
CA VAL A 25 -4.27 7.81 11.79
C VAL A 25 -4.56 8.06 13.26
N THR A 26 -5.82 8.14 13.65
CA THR A 26 -6.21 8.52 15.02
C THR A 26 -5.90 7.42 16.03
N ASN A 27 -6.20 6.17 15.71
CA ASN A 27 -6.19 5.06 16.66
C ASN A 27 -5.06 4.05 16.44
N GLY A 28 -4.33 4.17 15.32
CA GLY A 28 -3.32 3.20 14.91
C GLY A 28 -1.91 3.77 14.76
N THR A 29 -1.00 2.86 14.42
CA THR A 29 0.42 3.15 14.13
C THR A 29 0.80 2.80 12.70
N ALA A 30 -0.15 2.38 11.87
CA ALA A 30 0.05 2.08 10.45
C ALA A 30 0.41 3.32 9.61
N SER A 31 0.07 4.50 10.11
CA SER A 31 0.49 5.79 9.55
C SER A 31 1.16 6.62 10.62
N TYR A 32 2.20 7.37 10.23
CA TYR A 32 2.87 8.35 11.12
C TYR A 32 2.28 9.75 10.99
N GLU A 33 1.20 9.92 10.22
CA GLU A 33 0.41 11.14 10.30
C GLU A 33 -0.21 11.29 11.70
N LEU A 34 -0.26 12.51 12.22
CA LEU A 34 -0.81 12.82 13.54
C LEU A 34 -2.26 13.26 13.43
N ASP A 35 -2.58 13.99 12.38
CA ASP A 35 -3.93 14.48 12.09
C ASP A 35 -4.46 13.81 10.82
N PRO A 36 -5.72 13.33 10.81
CA PRO A 36 -6.31 12.75 9.61
C PRO A 36 -6.44 13.80 8.49
N PRO A 37 -6.08 13.45 7.25
CA PRO A 37 -6.28 14.34 6.12
C PRO A 37 -7.77 14.53 5.82
N SER A 38 -8.09 15.68 5.22
CA SER A 38 -9.42 15.93 4.73
C SER A 38 -9.78 15.04 3.53
N ARG A 39 -11.07 14.89 3.25
CA ARG A 39 -11.57 14.19 2.05
C ARG A 39 -11.02 14.81 0.75
N ILE A 40 -10.85 16.13 0.72
CA ILE A 40 -10.27 16.84 -0.44
C ILE A 40 -8.82 16.43 -0.65
N GLU A 41 -8.04 16.38 0.41
CA GLU A 41 -6.64 15.94 0.36
C GLU A 41 -6.53 14.46 -0.03
N MET A 42 -7.36 13.59 0.53
CA MET A 42 -7.41 12.17 0.13
C MET A 42 -7.77 12.02 -1.34
N GLY A 43 -8.69 12.84 -1.86
CA GLY A 43 -9.03 12.91 -3.28
C GLY A 43 -7.83 13.29 -4.15
N ALA A 44 -7.09 14.32 -3.78
CA ALA A 44 -5.89 14.74 -4.52
C ALA A 44 -4.79 13.65 -4.51
N ARG A 45 -4.59 12.96 -3.38
CA ARG A 45 -3.66 11.82 -3.28
C ARG A 45 -4.10 10.66 -4.21
N PHE A 46 -5.38 10.32 -4.18
CA PHE A 46 -5.98 9.29 -5.05
C PHE A 46 -5.79 9.63 -6.53
N ASP A 47 -6.19 10.84 -6.94
CA ASP A 47 -6.09 11.28 -8.33
C ASP A 47 -4.64 11.25 -8.84
N SER A 48 -3.69 11.65 -8.00
CA SER A 48 -2.25 11.60 -8.31
C SER A 48 -1.77 10.16 -8.56
N LEU A 49 -2.19 9.21 -7.71
CA LEU A 49 -1.81 7.80 -7.85
C LEU A 49 -2.44 7.18 -9.11
N VAL A 50 -3.74 7.41 -9.34
CA VAL A 50 -4.47 6.89 -10.50
C VAL A 50 -3.92 7.48 -11.80
N ALA A 51 -3.71 8.79 -11.89
CA ALA A 51 -3.06 9.45 -13.03
C ALA A 51 -1.63 8.93 -13.22
N GLY A 52 -0.95 8.60 -12.11
CA GLY A 52 0.31 7.88 -12.09
C GLY A 52 0.24 6.45 -12.66
N GLY A 53 -0.94 5.88 -12.87
CA GLY A 53 -1.14 4.49 -13.28
C GLY A 53 -0.79 3.49 -12.20
N PHE A 54 -0.68 3.94 -10.95
CA PHE A 54 -0.47 3.06 -9.81
C PHE A 54 -1.76 2.33 -9.47
N PRO A 55 -1.70 1.04 -9.11
CA PRO A 55 -2.88 0.30 -8.70
C PRO A 55 -3.46 0.84 -7.40
N TYR A 56 -4.78 0.99 -7.37
CA TYR A 56 -5.55 1.39 -6.20
C TYR A 56 -6.80 0.51 -6.14
N LEU A 57 -6.94 -0.31 -5.10
CA LEU A 57 -7.95 -1.36 -4.98
C LEU A 57 -8.80 -1.17 -3.73
N VAL A 58 -10.05 -1.57 -3.80
CA VAL A 58 -10.94 -1.74 -2.65
C VAL A 58 -11.42 -3.18 -2.54
N ALA A 59 -11.61 -3.64 -1.31
CA ALA A 59 -12.32 -4.86 -0.99
C ALA A 59 -13.72 -4.49 -0.52
N GLU A 60 -14.73 -5.07 -1.17
CA GLU A 60 -16.15 -4.73 -0.97
C GLU A 60 -16.98 -5.97 -0.67
N LYS A 61 -17.97 -5.81 0.17
CA LYS A 61 -19.01 -6.80 0.43
C LYS A 61 -20.36 -6.10 0.56
N ASP A 62 -21.37 -6.55 -0.17
CA ASP A 62 -22.74 -5.99 -0.14
C ASP A 62 -22.77 -4.46 -0.38
N GLY A 63 -21.91 -3.94 -1.26
CA GLY A 63 -21.81 -2.50 -1.55
C GLY A 63 -21.04 -1.69 -0.51
N ILE A 64 -20.48 -2.33 0.53
CA ILE A 64 -19.73 -1.67 1.60
C ILE A 64 -18.23 -1.95 1.42
N VAL A 65 -17.42 -0.89 1.31
CA VAL A 65 -15.96 -0.99 1.29
C VAL A 65 -15.45 -1.34 2.68
N LEU A 66 -14.76 -2.48 2.79
CA LEU A 66 -14.19 -3.05 4.01
C LEU A 66 -12.72 -2.69 4.21
N GLY A 67 -12.06 -2.24 3.17
CA GLY A 67 -10.66 -1.84 3.19
C GLY A 67 -10.17 -1.48 1.80
N TYR A 68 -8.97 -0.93 1.74
CA TYR A 68 -8.33 -0.56 0.49
C TYR A 68 -6.83 -0.76 0.55
N ALA A 69 -6.21 -0.88 -0.64
CA ALA A 69 -4.77 -0.92 -0.79
C ALA A 69 -4.35 -0.21 -2.07
N TYR A 70 -3.18 0.39 -2.04
CA TYR A 70 -2.58 1.02 -3.21
C TYR A 70 -1.06 0.82 -3.23
N ALA A 71 -0.47 0.96 -4.41
CA ALA A 71 0.95 1.12 -4.55
C ALA A 71 1.28 2.57 -4.96
N GLY A 72 2.40 3.07 -4.51
CA GLY A 72 2.90 4.38 -4.88
C GLY A 72 4.40 4.33 -5.19
N ALA A 73 4.97 5.43 -5.71
CA ALA A 73 6.41 5.50 -5.95
C ALA A 73 7.18 5.45 -4.62
N PHE A 74 8.09 4.50 -4.45
CA PHE A 74 8.90 4.36 -3.24
C PHE A 74 9.78 5.61 -2.99
N ARG A 75 10.40 6.16 -4.03
CA ARG A 75 11.24 7.35 -3.97
C ARG A 75 11.09 8.16 -5.27
N PRO A 76 11.24 9.50 -5.24
CA PRO A 76 10.97 10.34 -6.41
C PRO A 76 12.05 10.29 -7.50
N ARG A 77 13.26 9.80 -7.21
CA ARG A 77 14.34 9.78 -8.19
C ARG A 77 14.11 8.71 -9.26
N PRO A 78 14.35 9.00 -10.56
CA PRO A 78 14.01 8.13 -11.69
C PRO A 78 14.61 6.70 -11.63
N ALA A 79 15.76 6.52 -10.99
CA ALA A 79 16.36 5.21 -10.83
C ALA A 79 15.49 4.24 -9.98
N TYR A 80 14.63 4.77 -9.10
CA TYR A 80 13.68 3.98 -8.31
C TYR A 80 12.37 3.65 -9.03
N ARG A 81 12.18 4.03 -10.31
CA ARG A 81 10.91 3.89 -11.04
C ARG A 81 10.30 2.50 -11.07
N PHE A 82 11.11 1.45 -10.86
CA PHE A 82 10.64 0.05 -10.84
C PHE A 82 10.27 -0.45 -9.45
N VAL A 83 10.39 0.40 -8.44
CA VAL A 83 10.11 0.07 -7.04
C VAL A 83 8.88 0.83 -6.58
N VAL A 84 7.93 0.11 -6.02
CA VAL A 84 6.75 0.70 -5.40
C VAL A 84 6.72 0.44 -3.90
N GLU A 85 6.09 1.36 -3.16
CA GLU A 85 5.72 1.18 -1.77
C GLU A 85 4.24 0.81 -1.72
N ASP A 86 3.90 -0.21 -0.94
CA ASP A 86 2.51 -0.59 -0.70
C ASP A 86 1.93 0.10 0.53
N SER A 87 0.62 0.24 0.51
CA SER A 87 -0.19 0.68 1.65
C SER A 87 -1.47 -0.13 1.70
N VAL A 88 -1.84 -0.63 2.87
CA VAL A 88 -3.07 -1.40 3.09
C VAL A 88 -3.75 -0.97 4.39
N TYR A 89 -5.03 -0.68 4.29
CA TYR A 89 -5.87 -0.25 5.41
C TYR A 89 -7.17 -1.02 5.41
N VAL A 90 -7.57 -1.53 6.58
CA VAL A 90 -8.79 -2.32 6.76
C VAL A 90 -9.66 -1.65 7.81
N ALA A 91 -10.94 -1.51 7.52
CA ALA A 91 -11.92 -0.96 8.45
C ALA A 91 -11.90 -1.73 9.78
N PRO A 92 -12.07 -1.07 10.94
CA PRO A 92 -11.98 -1.71 12.26
C PRO A 92 -12.89 -2.94 12.40
N ASP A 93 -14.10 -2.84 11.89
CA ASP A 93 -15.13 -3.89 11.91
C ASP A 93 -14.88 -5.05 10.93
N ALA A 94 -13.95 -4.88 9.98
CA ALA A 94 -13.57 -5.89 8.99
C ALA A 94 -12.22 -6.58 9.29
N LYS A 95 -11.54 -6.19 10.38
CA LYS A 95 -10.28 -6.83 10.80
C LYS A 95 -10.51 -8.30 11.16
N GLY A 96 -9.50 -9.14 10.88
CA GLY A 96 -9.57 -10.58 11.15
C GLY A 96 -10.38 -11.40 10.13
N GLN A 97 -11.01 -10.77 9.14
CA GLN A 97 -11.84 -11.42 8.12
C GLN A 97 -11.10 -11.76 6.81
N GLY A 98 -9.77 -11.64 6.78
CA GLY A 98 -8.96 -11.92 5.59
C GLY A 98 -8.91 -10.78 4.56
N VAL A 99 -9.55 -9.64 4.82
CA VAL A 99 -9.62 -8.48 3.91
C VAL A 99 -8.23 -7.98 3.52
N GLY A 100 -7.32 -7.81 4.48
CA GLY A 100 -5.95 -7.35 4.21
C GLY A 100 -5.17 -8.32 3.32
N LEU A 101 -5.34 -9.63 3.53
CA LEU A 101 -4.69 -10.65 2.69
C LEU A 101 -5.19 -10.58 1.24
N LEU A 102 -6.52 -10.49 1.06
CA LEU A 102 -7.15 -10.40 -0.25
C LEU A 102 -6.68 -9.13 -1.00
N LEU A 103 -6.68 -7.98 -0.32
CA LEU A 103 -6.22 -6.71 -0.88
C LEU A 103 -4.76 -6.78 -1.34
N MET A 104 -3.87 -7.29 -0.49
CA MET A 104 -2.45 -7.37 -0.80
C MET A 104 -2.15 -8.38 -1.91
N GLN A 105 -2.84 -9.51 -1.97
CA GLN A 105 -2.74 -10.44 -3.10
C GLN A 105 -3.10 -9.76 -4.42
N GLY A 106 -4.24 -9.05 -4.46
CA GLY A 106 -4.64 -8.29 -5.65
C GLY A 106 -3.67 -7.17 -6.01
N LEU A 107 -3.14 -6.47 -5.01
CA LEU A 107 -2.15 -5.40 -5.22
C LEU A 107 -0.85 -5.93 -5.82
N ILE A 108 -0.35 -7.07 -5.33
CA ILE A 108 0.84 -7.73 -5.86
C ILE A 108 0.64 -8.11 -7.33
N GLU A 109 -0.50 -8.71 -7.69
CA GLU A 109 -0.79 -9.08 -9.09
C GLU A 109 -0.93 -7.83 -9.98
N ALA A 110 -1.58 -6.77 -9.50
CA ALA A 110 -1.67 -5.51 -10.25
C ALA A 110 -0.30 -4.85 -10.45
N ALA A 111 0.57 -4.87 -9.43
CA ALA A 111 1.95 -4.38 -9.54
C ALA A 111 2.80 -5.21 -10.52
N LYS A 112 2.61 -6.55 -10.53
CA LYS A 112 3.24 -7.44 -11.53
C LYS A 112 2.78 -7.10 -12.94
N ALA A 113 1.48 -6.95 -13.16
CA ALA A 113 0.89 -6.62 -14.45
C ALA A 113 1.38 -5.26 -14.97
N ALA A 114 1.60 -4.28 -14.09
CA ALA A 114 2.17 -2.99 -14.43
C ALA A 114 3.68 -3.04 -14.77
N GLY A 115 4.36 -4.14 -14.47
CA GLY A 115 5.77 -4.36 -14.77
C GLY A 115 6.73 -3.79 -13.71
N PHE A 116 6.27 -3.55 -12.49
CA PHE A 116 7.16 -3.25 -11.36
C PHE A 116 8.01 -4.46 -10.99
N ARG A 117 9.10 -4.21 -10.28
CA ARG A 117 10.13 -5.23 -9.98
C ARG A 117 10.28 -5.48 -8.49
N GLN A 118 9.96 -4.52 -7.66
CA GLN A 118 10.08 -4.59 -6.21
C GLN A 118 8.87 -3.94 -5.57
N ILE A 119 8.36 -4.55 -4.51
CA ILE A 119 7.40 -3.93 -3.61
C ILE A 119 8.08 -3.77 -2.25
N ILE A 120 8.05 -2.58 -1.71
CA ILE A 120 8.56 -2.26 -0.37
C ILE A 120 7.38 -2.01 0.54
N ALA A 121 7.37 -2.66 1.69
CA ALA A 121 6.49 -2.33 2.79
C ALA A 121 7.25 -1.48 3.81
N VAL A 122 6.69 -0.34 4.19
CA VAL A 122 7.19 0.53 5.26
C VAL A 122 6.22 0.44 6.42
N ILE A 123 6.57 -0.36 7.43
CA ILE A 123 5.65 -0.74 8.50
C ILE A 123 5.99 0.05 9.76
N GLY A 124 5.09 0.94 10.16
CA GLY A 124 5.17 1.62 11.44
C GLY A 124 4.84 0.67 12.60
N ASP A 125 5.52 0.88 13.75
CA ASP A 125 5.43 -0.01 14.92
C ASP A 125 5.73 -1.47 14.55
N GLY A 126 6.86 -1.67 13.85
CA GLY A 126 7.28 -2.95 13.26
C GLY A 126 7.71 -4.00 14.29
N ARG A 127 6.92 -4.22 15.34
CA ARG A 127 7.15 -5.30 16.30
C ARG A 127 6.87 -6.65 15.64
N PRO A 128 7.53 -7.74 16.08
CA PRO A 128 7.32 -9.08 15.52
C PRO A 128 5.86 -9.57 15.60
N ASP A 129 5.09 -9.09 16.57
CA ASP A 129 3.67 -9.41 16.74
C ASP A 129 2.73 -8.48 15.95
N SER A 130 3.27 -7.53 15.19
CA SER A 130 2.49 -6.65 14.33
C SER A 130 1.70 -7.44 13.29
N ALA A 131 0.41 -7.15 13.17
CA ALA A 131 -0.46 -7.77 12.17
C ALA A 131 0.02 -7.48 10.72
N SER A 132 0.60 -6.30 10.50
CA SER A 132 1.17 -5.93 9.20
C SER A 132 2.42 -6.75 8.88
N VAL A 133 3.35 -6.91 9.83
CA VAL A 133 4.54 -7.75 9.64
C VAL A 133 4.14 -9.17 9.27
N ARG A 134 3.25 -9.79 10.06
CA ARG A 134 2.77 -11.16 9.78
C ARG A 134 2.05 -11.29 8.43
N LEU A 135 1.29 -10.26 8.03
CA LEU A 135 0.63 -10.24 6.73
C LEU A 135 1.65 -10.28 5.59
N HIS A 136 2.68 -9.43 5.66
CA HIS A 136 3.71 -9.35 4.63
C HIS A 136 4.58 -10.60 4.61
N GLU A 137 4.97 -11.15 5.76
CA GLU A 137 5.67 -12.45 5.84
C GLU A 137 4.87 -13.57 5.15
N LYS A 138 3.57 -13.67 5.43
CA LYS A 138 2.67 -14.64 4.79
C LYS A 138 2.61 -14.50 3.26
N LEU A 139 2.84 -13.30 2.73
CA LEU A 139 2.86 -13.00 1.29
C LEU A 139 4.26 -13.14 0.66
N GLY A 140 5.25 -13.57 1.44
CA GLY A 140 6.61 -13.81 0.96
C GLY A 140 7.54 -12.60 0.99
N PHE A 141 7.14 -11.51 1.65
CA PHE A 141 8.06 -10.42 1.92
C PHE A 141 9.13 -10.87 2.92
N HIS A 142 10.36 -10.43 2.71
CA HIS A 142 11.47 -10.63 3.64
C HIS A 142 11.87 -9.31 4.31
N HIS A 143 12.37 -9.37 5.52
CA HIS A 143 12.89 -8.19 6.23
C HIS A 143 14.10 -7.63 5.49
N SER A 144 14.13 -6.32 5.26
CA SER A 144 15.22 -5.61 4.57
C SER A 144 15.83 -4.47 5.37
N GLY A 145 15.25 -4.12 6.51
CA GLY A 145 15.83 -3.13 7.40
C GLY A 145 14.91 -2.72 8.55
N ARG A 146 15.47 -2.03 9.54
CA ARG A 146 14.76 -1.44 10.68
C ARG A 146 15.38 -0.10 11.04
N LEU A 147 14.55 0.88 11.31
CA LEU A 147 14.94 2.16 11.90
C LEU A 147 14.37 2.22 13.32
N GLU A 148 15.26 2.28 14.31
CA GLU A 148 14.86 2.35 15.70
C GLU A 148 14.40 3.77 16.04
N GLY A 149 13.28 3.89 16.77
CA GLY A 149 12.77 5.16 17.26
C GLY A 149 12.57 6.22 16.18
N SER A 150 12.18 5.83 14.97
CA SER A 150 12.07 6.72 13.81
C SER A 150 10.76 7.51 13.73
N GLY A 151 9.77 7.17 14.56
CA GLY A 151 8.51 7.89 14.70
C GLY A 151 8.14 8.10 16.16
N TYR A 152 7.44 9.20 16.46
CA TYR A 152 6.90 9.46 17.80
C TYR A 152 5.39 9.66 17.70
N LYS A 153 4.62 8.74 18.29
CA LYS A 153 3.16 8.76 18.22
C LYS A 153 2.55 8.09 19.46
N HIS A 154 1.39 8.54 19.91
CA HIS A 154 0.73 8.04 21.11
C HIS A 154 1.63 8.01 22.36
N GLY A 155 2.48 9.06 22.52
CA GLY A 155 3.34 9.21 23.68
C GLY A 155 4.55 8.26 23.73
N ARG A 156 4.88 7.56 22.60
CA ARG A 156 6.02 6.64 22.56
C ARG A 156 6.77 6.68 21.23
N TRP A 157 8.03 6.28 21.26
CA TRP A 157 8.85 6.04 20.08
C TRP A 157 8.42 4.74 19.40
N LEU A 158 8.41 4.76 18.08
CA LEU A 158 8.04 3.65 17.22
C LEU A 158 9.19 3.32 16.28
N ASP A 159 9.41 2.02 16.06
CA ASP A 159 10.37 1.56 15.08
C ASP A 159 9.67 1.39 13.72
N THR A 160 10.39 1.70 12.66
CA THR A 160 9.93 1.42 11.30
C THR A 160 10.65 0.19 10.76
N VAL A 161 9.90 -0.80 10.31
CA VAL A 161 10.43 -1.99 9.65
C VAL A 161 10.21 -1.87 8.14
N PHE A 162 11.25 -2.18 7.39
CA PHE A 162 11.20 -2.32 5.94
C PHE A 162 11.14 -3.81 5.58
N MET A 163 10.16 -4.17 4.76
CA MET A 163 10.10 -5.49 4.15
C MET A 163 10.04 -5.36 2.63
N GLN A 164 10.49 -6.36 1.91
CA GLN A 164 10.64 -6.31 0.46
C GLN A 164 10.15 -7.59 -0.18
N LEU A 165 9.44 -7.46 -1.29
CA LEU A 165 9.02 -8.56 -2.15
C LEU A 165 9.54 -8.32 -3.58
N PRO A 166 10.47 -9.15 -4.09
CA PRO A 166 10.82 -9.14 -5.50
C PRO A 166 9.70 -9.77 -6.33
N ILE A 167 9.32 -9.08 -7.40
CA ILE A 167 8.31 -9.54 -8.38
C ILE A 167 8.88 -9.47 -9.79
N ASN A 168 8.32 -10.18 -10.76
CA ASN A 168 8.76 -10.19 -12.16
C ASN A 168 10.27 -10.47 -12.33
N GLY A 169 10.84 -11.35 -11.49
CA GLY A 169 12.27 -11.67 -11.50
C GLY A 169 13.18 -10.68 -10.75
N GLY A 170 12.61 -9.67 -10.06
CA GLY A 170 13.35 -8.75 -9.20
C GLY A 170 14.54 -8.10 -9.90
N ALA A 171 15.74 -8.22 -9.32
CA ALA A 171 16.99 -7.68 -9.86
C ALA A 171 17.73 -8.66 -10.79
N SER A 172 17.21 -9.87 -11.00
CA SER A 172 17.92 -10.92 -11.74
C SER A 172 17.83 -10.81 -13.27
N VAL A 173 16.89 -10.00 -13.78
CA VAL A 173 16.71 -9.76 -15.21
C VAL A 173 16.50 -8.27 -15.48
N PRO A 174 16.85 -7.76 -16.69
CA PRO A 174 16.60 -6.38 -17.06
C PRO A 174 15.12 -6.01 -16.99
N PRO A 175 14.77 -4.74 -16.77
CA PRO A 175 13.38 -4.27 -16.83
C PRO A 175 12.79 -4.47 -18.24
N ASP A 176 11.49 -4.80 -18.27
CA ASP A 176 10.74 -4.86 -19.54
C ASP A 176 10.60 -3.43 -20.13
N PRO A 177 11.03 -3.19 -21.38
CA PRO A 177 10.86 -1.90 -22.06
C PRO A 177 9.39 -1.47 -22.22
N GLN A 178 8.44 -2.40 -22.15
CA GLN A 178 7.01 -2.15 -22.25
C GLN A 178 6.33 -1.96 -20.88
N SER A 179 7.07 -2.11 -19.78
CA SER A 179 6.55 -1.86 -18.44
C SER A 179 6.04 -0.43 -18.29
N LEU A 180 5.02 -0.23 -17.43
CA LEU A 180 4.47 1.09 -17.14
C LEU A 180 5.56 2.09 -16.69
N PRO A 181 6.46 1.76 -15.73
CA PRO A 181 7.49 2.68 -15.28
C PRO A 181 8.45 3.10 -16.41
N GLU A 182 8.82 2.17 -17.30
CA GLU A 182 9.74 2.50 -18.40
C GLU A 182 9.06 3.38 -19.47
N ARG A 183 7.83 3.07 -19.87
CA ARG A 183 7.06 3.88 -20.81
C ARG A 183 6.85 5.30 -20.29
N LYS A 184 6.57 5.46 -18.98
CA LYS A 184 6.42 6.79 -18.38
C LYS A 184 7.72 7.58 -18.36
N PHE A 185 8.82 6.94 -18.00
CA PHE A 185 10.12 7.58 -17.97
C PHE A 185 10.54 8.10 -19.35
N ARG A 186 10.28 7.32 -20.42
CA ARG A 186 10.58 7.73 -21.80
C ARG A 186 9.74 8.91 -22.29
N LYS A 187 8.50 9.04 -21.81
CA LYS A 187 7.64 10.19 -22.17
C LYS A 187 8.03 11.50 -21.50
N GLN A 188 8.87 11.46 -20.46
CA GLN A 188 9.35 12.64 -19.72
C GLN A 188 10.70 13.17 -20.26
N LYS A 189 11.32 12.45 -21.21
CA LYS A 189 12.52 12.85 -21.93
C LYS A 189 12.17 13.52 -23.25
#